data_3a4393fba8a60038bf0bc16bfa8ac98b
#
_entry.id   3a4393fba8a60038bf0bc16bfa8ac98b
#
_cell.length_a   1.000
_cell.length_b   1.000
_cell.length_c   1.000
_cell.angle_alpha   90.00
_cell.angle_beta   90.00
_cell.angle_gamma   90.00
#
_symmetry.space_group_name_H-M   'P 1'
#
loop_
_entity.id
_entity.type
_entity.pdbx_description
1 polymer ?
#
loop_
_entity_poly.entity_id
_entity_poly.type
_entity_poly.pdbx_seq_one_letter_code
_entity_poly.pdbx_strand_id
1 'polypeptide(L)'
;RKAGDVIPEVVGPVLDLRAGEEREFVFPQSCPSCGTTLAREVTEVDWRCPNTRSCPAQLRERLFHLAGRGAFDIEVLGYEAASALLDAGLVTDEGDLFALTADGIRQCPFFVTIGGELTANATSLLRNLDEARNRPLWRVLVALSIRHVGPTAARALATAFGSVEAIASAPAETLMLVDEVGPTIAGSIIEWFAVDWHQAIVAKWHEAGVQLADPDFAGFTLGEGKGGGPLAGVTVVLTGTLGGYTRDEAAEAIQAQGGKVSGSVSKKTSYVVAGENPGSKLDKAESLGVPVLDEHGLTTLLTDGPAAASEAAVAGS
;
A
#
# COMPACT_ATOMS: atom_id res chain seq x y z
N ARG A 1 16.76 12.02 -21.42
CA ARG A 1 15.81 11.33 -22.31
C ARG A 1 14.60 10.90 -21.50
N LYS A 2 13.42 10.95 -22.09
CA LYS A 2 12.20 10.40 -21.51
C LYS A 2 12.00 8.98 -22.03
N ALA A 3 11.71 8.04 -21.13
CA ALA A 3 11.33 6.69 -21.48
C ALA A 3 9.82 6.52 -21.23
N GLY A 4 9.08 6.02 -22.21
CA GLY A 4 7.63 5.94 -22.14
C GLY A 4 6.99 7.33 -22.03
N ASP A 5 5.91 7.40 -21.24
CA ASP A 5 5.06 8.59 -21.21
C ASP A 5 5.67 9.76 -20.42
N VAL A 6 6.35 9.54 -19.31
CA VAL A 6 6.91 10.62 -18.48
C VAL A 6 8.18 10.25 -17.70
N ILE A 7 8.59 9.02 -17.65
CA ILE A 7 9.71 8.61 -16.80
C ILE A 7 11.04 9.05 -17.39
N PRO A 8 11.84 9.90 -16.73
CA PRO A 8 13.15 10.27 -17.21
C PRO A 8 14.12 9.08 -17.09
N GLU A 9 14.89 8.86 -18.15
CA GLU A 9 15.92 7.84 -18.20
C GLU A 9 17.31 8.49 -18.26
N VAL A 10 18.22 8.04 -17.39
CA VAL A 10 19.64 8.41 -17.47
C VAL A 10 20.32 7.49 -18.47
N VAL A 11 20.66 8.02 -19.65
CA VAL A 11 21.23 7.23 -20.74
C VAL A 11 22.74 7.06 -20.57
N GLY A 12 23.42 8.02 -19.95
CA GLY A 12 24.87 8.01 -19.73
C GLY A 12 25.45 9.42 -19.57
N PRO A 13 26.74 9.52 -19.32
CA PRO A 13 27.44 10.80 -19.23
C PRO A 13 27.57 11.47 -20.61
N VAL A 14 27.52 12.78 -20.61
CA VAL A 14 27.81 13.60 -21.83
C VAL A 14 29.32 13.86 -21.84
N LEU A 15 30.07 12.96 -22.47
CA LEU A 15 31.54 12.99 -22.43
C LEU A 15 32.13 14.27 -23.02
N ASP A 16 31.49 14.82 -24.05
CA ASP A 16 31.95 16.03 -24.73
C ASP A 16 31.87 17.31 -23.87
N LEU A 17 31.11 17.26 -22.78
CA LEU A 17 30.98 18.38 -21.83
C LEU A 17 31.92 18.25 -20.62
N ARG A 18 32.76 17.22 -20.56
CA ARG A 18 33.71 17.06 -19.50
C ARG A 18 34.86 18.07 -19.60
N ALA A 19 35.09 18.80 -18.50
CA ALA A 19 36.15 19.79 -18.37
C ALA A 19 37.42 19.28 -17.69
N GLY A 20 37.40 18.05 -17.18
CA GLY A 20 38.51 17.46 -16.40
C GLY A 20 38.49 17.85 -14.92
N GLU A 21 37.50 18.60 -14.49
CA GLU A 21 37.28 19.01 -13.08
C GLU A 21 36.27 18.13 -12.36
N GLU A 22 35.75 17.11 -13.05
CA GLU A 22 34.75 16.20 -12.49
C GLU A 22 35.35 15.40 -11.35
N ARG A 23 34.58 15.27 -10.28
CA ARG A 23 34.92 14.45 -9.13
C ARG A 23 34.27 13.09 -9.22
N GLU A 24 35.05 12.04 -8.89
CA GLU A 24 34.50 10.72 -8.73
C GLU A 24 33.47 10.70 -7.57
N PHE A 25 32.32 10.08 -7.82
CA PHE A 25 31.35 9.86 -6.76
C PHE A 25 31.85 8.81 -5.80
N VAL A 26 32.10 9.20 -4.55
CA VAL A 26 32.43 8.27 -3.48
C VAL A 26 31.16 7.94 -2.71
N PHE A 27 30.76 6.68 -2.72
CA PHE A 27 29.58 6.24 -1.99
C PHE A 27 29.83 6.40 -0.48
N PRO A 28 28.89 7.00 0.28
CA PRO A 28 29.06 7.18 1.72
C PRO A 28 29.12 5.82 2.42
N GLN A 29 30.06 5.67 3.38
CA GLN A 29 30.21 4.46 4.19
C GLN A 29 29.27 4.45 5.40
N SER A 30 28.78 5.62 5.78
CA SER A 30 27.89 5.80 6.93
C SER A 30 26.58 6.46 6.50
N CYS A 31 25.51 6.12 7.21
CA CYS A 31 24.21 6.73 7.03
C CYS A 31 24.28 8.25 7.27
N PRO A 32 23.86 9.10 6.32
CA PRO A 32 23.93 10.55 6.48
C PRO A 32 22.99 11.09 7.57
N SER A 33 22.01 10.30 7.99
CA SER A 33 21.02 10.70 9.01
C SER A 33 21.43 10.29 10.43
N CYS A 34 21.94 9.08 10.63
CA CYS A 34 22.22 8.56 11.97
C CYS A 34 23.68 8.14 12.18
N GLY A 35 24.57 8.26 11.19
CA GLY A 35 25.98 7.90 11.30
C GLY A 35 26.31 6.40 11.33
N THR A 36 25.29 5.53 11.38
CA THR A 36 25.49 4.08 11.39
C THR A 36 26.16 3.61 10.11
N THR A 37 27.14 2.71 10.20
CA THR A 37 27.80 2.11 9.03
C THR A 37 26.79 1.44 8.13
N LEU A 38 26.81 1.77 6.83
CA LEU A 38 25.91 1.17 5.84
C LEU A 38 26.33 -0.28 5.60
N ALA A 39 25.35 -1.13 5.39
CA ALA A 39 25.53 -2.54 5.04
C ALA A 39 24.91 -2.86 3.67
N ARG A 40 25.50 -3.84 2.99
CA ARG A 40 24.96 -4.39 1.75
C ARG A 40 25.07 -5.90 1.81
N GLU A 41 23.98 -6.57 1.60
CA GLU A 41 23.98 -8.02 1.49
C GLU A 41 24.70 -8.49 0.20
N VAL A 42 25.30 -9.66 0.25
CA VAL A 42 26.15 -10.17 -0.85
C VAL A 42 25.35 -10.31 -2.16
N THR A 43 24.06 -10.59 -2.06
CA THR A 43 23.15 -10.80 -3.20
C THR A 43 22.43 -9.53 -3.63
N GLU A 44 22.58 -8.41 -2.91
CA GLU A 44 21.89 -7.15 -3.20
C GLU A 44 22.87 -6.08 -3.73
N VAL A 45 22.32 -5.16 -4.51
CA VAL A 45 23.06 -4.00 -5.01
C VAL A 45 22.90 -2.79 -4.10
N ASP A 46 21.85 -2.77 -3.27
CA ASP A 46 21.47 -1.64 -2.45
C ASP A 46 22.24 -1.58 -1.15
N TRP A 47 22.81 -0.42 -0.85
CA TRP A 47 23.34 -0.10 0.47
C TRP A 47 22.24 0.36 1.40
N ARG A 48 22.17 -0.20 2.59
CA ARG A 48 21.12 0.09 3.57
C ARG A 48 21.70 0.47 4.91
N CYS A 49 20.99 1.34 5.62
CA CYS A 49 21.26 1.61 7.02
C CYS A 49 20.64 0.51 7.89
N PRO A 50 21.43 -0.30 8.62
CA PRO A 50 20.89 -1.38 9.45
C PRO A 50 20.20 -0.89 10.72
N ASN A 51 20.33 0.39 11.07
CA ASN A 51 19.59 0.97 12.19
C ASN A 51 18.12 1.22 11.81
N THR A 52 17.36 0.14 11.63
CA THR A 52 15.97 0.22 11.21
C THR A 52 15.06 0.79 12.29
N ARG A 53 15.39 0.62 13.57
CA ARG A 53 14.55 1.04 14.70
C ARG A 53 14.59 2.55 14.92
N SER A 54 15.78 3.15 15.00
CA SER A 54 15.96 4.52 15.51
C SER A 54 16.60 5.50 14.53
N CYS A 55 16.84 5.10 13.27
CA CYS A 55 17.33 6.05 12.27
C CYS A 55 16.22 7.08 11.96
N PRO A 56 16.47 8.40 12.20
CA PRO A 56 15.41 9.41 12.01
C PRO A 56 14.86 9.48 10.60
N ALA A 57 15.70 9.30 9.57
CA ALA A 57 15.23 9.28 8.19
C ALA A 57 14.33 8.08 7.93
N GLN A 58 14.69 6.88 8.38
CA GLN A 58 13.86 5.69 8.18
C GLN A 58 12.53 5.80 8.95
N LEU A 59 12.56 6.29 10.17
CA LEU A 59 11.33 6.47 10.97
C LEU A 59 10.37 7.46 10.29
N ARG A 60 10.89 8.58 9.78
CA ARG A 60 10.08 9.53 9.02
C ARG A 60 9.48 8.92 7.77
N GLU A 61 10.25 8.15 7.00
CA GLU A 61 9.76 7.46 5.80
C GLU A 61 8.68 6.40 6.15
N ARG A 62 8.84 5.69 7.28
CA ARG A 62 7.82 4.74 7.74
C ARG A 62 6.51 5.45 8.13
N LEU A 63 6.59 6.59 8.84
CA LEU A 63 5.40 7.41 9.13
C LEU A 63 4.74 7.94 7.86
N PHE A 64 5.51 8.39 6.89
CA PHE A 64 5.00 8.83 5.60
C PHE A 64 4.34 7.69 4.82
N HIS A 65 4.96 6.51 4.80
CA HIS A 65 4.42 5.31 4.16
C HIS A 65 3.07 4.90 4.77
N LEU A 66 2.99 4.79 6.09
CA LEU A 66 1.76 4.37 6.76
C LEU A 66 0.61 5.38 6.58
N ALA A 67 0.93 6.67 6.39
CA ALA A 67 -0.06 7.70 6.08
C ALA A 67 -0.52 7.67 4.62
N GLY A 68 0.18 6.93 3.77
CA GLY A 68 -0.09 6.86 2.34
C GLY A 68 -1.44 6.23 2.01
N ARG A 69 -1.97 6.55 0.81
CA ARG A 69 -3.28 6.08 0.31
C ARG A 69 -3.42 4.56 0.26
N GLY A 70 -2.32 3.85 0.06
CA GLY A 70 -2.30 2.38 0.06
C GLY A 70 -2.31 1.74 1.45
N ALA A 71 -2.09 2.51 2.51
CA ALA A 71 -2.07 2.08 3.89
C ALA A 71 -3.22 2.71 4.69
N PHE A 72 -2.97 3.45 5.75
CA PHE A 72 -4.03 4.05 6.55
C PHE A 72 -4.74 5.24 5.90
N ASP A 73 -4.15 5.86 4.86
CA ASP A 73 -4.71 7.01 4.15
C ASP A 73 -5.05 8.17 5.09
N ILE A 74 -4.03 8.62 5.81
CA ILE A 74 -4.14 9.71 6.77
C ILE A 74 -3.77 11.01 6.07
N GLU A 75 -4.76 11.71 5.54
CA GLU A 75 -4.55 13.04 4.98
C GLU A 75 -3.93 13.98 6.02
N VAL A 76 -3.19 14.99 5.55
CA VAL A 76 -2.47 15.97 6.36
C VAL A 76 -1.19 15.42 7.04
N LEU A 77 -1.03 14.10 7.19
CA LEU A 77 0.22 13.51 7.69
C LEU A 77 1.23 13.36 6.54
N GLY A 78 1.61 14.49 5.94
CA GLY A 78 2.70 14.55 4.97
C GLY A 78 4.07 14.61 5.64
N TYR A 79 5.11 14.75 4.82
CA TYR A 79 6.51 14.73 5.25
C TYR A 79 6.85 15.78 6.32
N GLU A 80 6.35 17.01 6.17
CA GLU A 80 6.56 18.09 7.14
C GLU A 80 5.87 17.82 8.47
N ALA A 81 4.63 17.32 8.44
CA ALA A 81 3.87 16.98 9.64
C ALA A 81 4.53 15.83 10.40
N ALA A 82 4.97 14.77 9.71
CA ALA A 82 5.70 13.65 10.29
C ALA A 82 7.01 14.12 10.94
N SER A 83 7.79 14.96 10.24
CA SER A 83 9.02 15.53 10.80
C SER A 83 8.73 16.34 12.05
N ALA A 84 7.72 17.21 12.04
CA ALA A 84 7.37 18.04 13.18
C ALA A 84 6.95 17.22 14.41
N LEU A 85 6.21 16.12 14.23
CA LEU A 85 5.82 15.23 15.33
C LEU A 85 7.03 14.51 15.94
N LEU A 86 7.98 14.06 15.10
CA LEU A 86 9.21 13.43 15.54
C LEU A 86 10.13 14.42 16.26
N ASP A 87 10.30 15.62 15.71
CA ASP A 87 11.17 16.67 16.29
C ASP A 87 10.62 17.18 17.62
N ALA A 88 9.29 17.20 17.78
CA ALA A 88 8.63 17.53 19.04
C ALA A 88 8.64 16.38 20.06
N GLY A 89 9.13 15.18 19.68
CA GLY A 89 9.13 14.00 20.54
C GLY A 89 7.73 13.45 20.87
N LEU A 90 6.71 13.84 20.12
CA LEU A 90 5.33 13.36 20.30
C LEU A 90 5.12 11.97 19.72
N VAL A 91 5.94 11.59 18.76
CA VAL A 91 6.00 10.27 18.16
C VAL A 91 7.45 9.80 18.22
N THR A 92 7.67 8.62 18.77
CA THR A 92 8.99 7.99 18.88
C THR A 92 9.11 6.74 17.99
N ASP A 93 7.98 6.14 17.67
CA ASP A 93 7.82 5.09 16.66
C ASP A 93 6.39 5.15 16.06
N GLU A 94 6.11 4.31 15.08
CA GLU A 94 4.81 4.26 14.40
C GLU A 94 3.65 3.91 15.34
N GLY A 95 3.96 3.22 16.44
CA GLY A 95 2.98 2.82 17.44
C GLY A 95 2.33 3.99 18.15
N ASP A 96 3.06 5.10 18.33
CA ASP A 96 2.60 6.27 19.09
C ASP A 96 1.56 7.10 18.33
N LEU A 97 1.47 6.92 17.01
CA LEU A 97 0.69 7.80 16.14
C LEU A 97 -0.79 7.87 16.52
N PHE A 98 -1.41 6.73 16.79
CA PHE A 98 -2.83 6.66 17.14
C PHE A 98 -3.14 7.05 18.60
N ALA A 99 -2.11 7.24 19.43
CA ALA A 99 -2.24 7.75 20.78
C ALA A 99 -2.19 9.29 20.86
N LEU A 100 -1.98 9.97 19.72
CA LEU A 100 -1.95 11.44 19.68
C LEU A 100 -3.28 12.04 20.11
N THR A 101 -3.19 13.05 21.00
CA THR A 101 -4.33 13.80 21.53
C THR A 101 -4.23 15.26 21.17
N ALA A 102 -5.35 15.98 21.27
CA ALA A 102 -5.37 17.43 21.07
C ALA A 102 -4.39 18.18 21.99
N ASP A 103 -4.29 17.76 23.26
CA ASP A 103 -3.39 18.38 24.23
C ASP A 103 -1.92 18.03 23.93
N GLY A 104 -1.64 16.82 23.47
CA GLY A 104 -0.32 16.43 23.01
C GLY A 104 0.12 17.25 21.79
N ILE A 105 -0.70 17.33 20.77
CA ILE A 105 -0.40 18.06 19.53
C ILE A 105 -0.19 19.57 19.78
N ARG A 106 -0.83 20.17 20.79
CA ARG A 106 -0.57 21.56 21.19
C ARG A 106 0.88 21.83 21.59
N GLN A 107 1.63 20.81 21.98
CA GLN A 107 3.06 20.95 22.31
C GLN A 107 3.94 21.08 21.04
N CYS A 108 3.40 20.82 19.86
CA CYS A 108 4.13 20.95 18.59
C CYS A 108 3.79 22.30 17.93
N PRO A 109 4.75 23.22 17.80
CA PRO A 109 4.52 24.53 17.19
C PRO A 109 3.98 24.49 15.76
N PHE A 110 4.28 23.42 15.02
CA PHE A 110 3.78 23.20 13.64
C PHE A 110 2.24 23.14 13.58
N PHE A 111 1.60 22.66 14.63
CA PHE A 111 0.16 22.43 14.70
C PHE A 111 -0.60 23.50 15.49
N VAL A 112 0.07 24.56 15.93
CA VAL A 112 -0.53 25.64 16.74
C VAL A 112 -0.41 26.98 16.03
N THR A 113 -1.42 27.80 16.14
CA THR A 113 -1.39 29.20 15.69
C THR A 113 -0.60 30.07 16.68
N ILE A 114 -0.24 31.29 16.29
CA ILE A 114 0.41 32.28 17.19
C ILE A 114 -0.43 32.53 18.44
N GLY A 115 -1.76 32.38 18.37
CA GLY A 115 -2.68 32.52 19.51
C GLY A 115 -2.79 31.30 20.42
N GLY A 116 -2.06 30.19 20.13
CA GLY A 116 -2.07 28.97 20.93
C GLY A 116 -3.22 27.99 20.59
N GLU A 117 -4.02 28.31 19.58
CA GLU A 117 -5.09 27.44 19.11
C GLU A 117 -4.58 26.41 18.10
N LEU A 118 -5.20 25.23 18.05
CA LEU A 118 -4.89 24.22 17.04
C LEU A 118 -5.19 24.75 15.63
N THR A 119 -4.30 24.49 14.71
CA THR A 119 -4.52 24.77 13.28
C THR A 119 -5.61 23.87 12.70
N ALA A 120 -6.19 24.26 11.57
CA ALA A 120 -7.14 23.41 10.83
C ALA A 120 -6.52 22.05 10.46
N ASN A 121 -5.23 22.03 10.10
CA ASN A 121 -4.50 20.81 9.80
C ASN A 121 -4.37 19.90 11.03
N ALA A 122 -4.12 20.45 12.22
CA ALA A 122 -4.09 19.66 13.46
C ALA A 122 -5.44 19.00 13.76
N THR A 123 -6.54 19.75 13.61
CA THR A 123 -7.89 19.23 13.80
C THR A 123 -8.23 18.14 12.77
N SER A 124 -7.86 18.36 11.50
CA SER A 124 -8.04 17.37 10.44
C SER A 124 -7.20 16.12 10.67
N LEU A 125 -5.95 16.26 11.12
CA LEU A 125 -5.09 15.13 11.46
C LEU A 125 -5.72 14.23 12.53
N LEU A 126 -6.21 14.81 13.65
CA LEU A 126 -6.84 14.03 14.73
C LEU A 126 -8.08 13.28 14.24
N ARG A 127 -8.92 13.93 13.43
CA ARG A 127 -10.08 13.27 12.81
C ARG A 127 -9.66 12.14 11.89
N ASN A 128 -8.69 12.38 11.02
CA ASN A 128 -8.23 11.36 10.05
C ASN A 128 -7.57 10.17 10.76
N LEU A 129 -6.90 10.39 11.90
CA LEU A 129 -6.38 9.30 12.74
C LEU A 129 -7.51 8.47 13.35
N ASP A 130 -8.59 9.11 13.78
CA ASP A 130 -9.77 8.40 14.33
C ASP A 130 -10.45 7.54 13.25
N GLU A 131 -10.66 8.10 12.07
CA GLU A 131 -11.20 7.37 10.91
C GLU A 131 -10.27 6.22 10.48
N ALA A 132 -8.96 6.43 10.52
CA ALA A 132 -7.96 5.45 10.09
C ALA A 132 -7.91 4.20 10.98
N ARG A 133 -8.35 4.27 12.25
CA ARG A 133 -8.45 3.11 13.14
C ARG A 133 -9.34 2.00 12.59
N ASN A 134 -10.33 2.37 11.78
CA ASN A 134 -11.33 1.45 11.22
C ASN A 134 -11.00 1.03 9.77
N ARG A 135 -9.78 1.25 9.32
CA ARG A 135 -9.35 0.79 7.98
C ARG A 135 -9.35 -0.75 7.90
N PRO A 136 -9.68 -1.32 6.74
CA PRO A 136 -9.66 -2.76 6.53
C PRO A 136 -8.31 -3.39 6.88
N LEU A 137 -8.31 -4.62 7.40
CA LEU A 137 -7.13 -5.35 7.86
C LEU A 137 -5.97 -5.35 6.85
N TRP A 138 -6.25 -5.48 5.54
CA TRP A 138 -5.20 -5.47 4.54
C TRP A 138 -4.41 -4.15 4.48
N ARG A 139 -5.06 -3.01 4.78
CA ARG A 139 -4.39 -1.70 4.86
C ARG A 139 -3.46 -1.61 6.08
N VAL A 140 -3.87 -2.21 7.18
CA VAL A 140 -3.02 -2.35 8.38
C VAL A 140 -1.76 -3.17 8.04
N LEU A 141 -1.92 -4.29 7.32
CA LEU A 141 -0.78 -5.11 6.88
C LEU A 141 0.19 -4.35 5.97
N VAL A 142 -0.32 -3.54 5.05
CA VAL A 142 0.51 -2.67 4.21
C VAL A 142 1.23 -1.62 5.06
N ALA A 143 0.55 -1.03 6.06
CA ALA A 143 1.13 -0.02 6.95
C ALA A 143 2.28 -0.57 7.82
N LEU A 144 2.29 -1.87 8.15
CA LEU A 144 3.39 -2.52 8.87
C LEU A 144 4.70 -2.54 8.07
N SER A 145 4.67 -2.22 6.78
CA SER A 145 5.87 -2.16 5.91
C SER A 145 6.69 -3.46 5.90
N ILE A 146 6.03 -4.61 6.04
CA ILE A 146 6.69 -5.91 5.96
C ILE A 146 7.28 -6.08 4.56
N ARG A 147 8.56 -6.39 4.47
CA ARG A 147 9.25 -6.53 3.18
C ARG A 147 8.52 -7.54 2.29
N HIS A 148 8.33 -7.23 1.02
CA HIS A 148 7.61 -8.02 0.02
C HIS A 148 6.09 -8.16 0.23
N VAL A 149 5.52 -7.67 1.32
CA VAL A 149 4.07 -7.66 1.55
C VAL A 149 3.49 -6.37 0.97
N GLY A 150 3.13 -6.42 -0.30
CA GLY A 150 2.40 -5.33 -0.98
C GLY A 150 0.88 -5.50 -0.85
N PRO A 151 0.08 -4.59 -1.43
CA PRO A 151 -1.39 -4.62 -1.33
C PRO A 151 -2.02 -5.95 -1.76
N THR A 152 -1.49 -6.62 -2.78
CA THR A 152 -1.99 -7.91 -3.27
C THR A 152 -1.83 -9.01 -2.23
N ALA A 153 -0.60 -9.19 -1.71
CA ALA A 153 -0.33 -10.19 -0.68
C ALA A 153 -1.07 -9.85 0.63
N ALA A 154 -1.13 -8.57 1.01
CA ALA A 154 -1.85 -8.11 2.20
C ALA A 154 -3.34 -8.45 2.15
N ARG A 155 -4.00 -8.25 1.00
CA ARG A 155 -5.41 -8.64 0.81
C ARG A 155 -5.61 -10.15 0.90
N ALA A 156 -4.76 -10.92 0.24
CA ALA A 156 -4.82 -12.39 0.30
C ALA A 156 -4.66 -12.90 1.74
N LEU A 157 -3.68 -12.36 2.48
CA LEU A 157 -3.46 -12.68 3.89
C LEU A 157 -4.64 -12.27 4.78
N ALA A 158 -5.17 -11.06 4.61
CA ALA A 158 -6.33 -10.59 5.37
C ALA A 158 -7.56 -11.47 5.13
N THR A 159 -7.81 -11.84 3.88
CA THR A 159 -8.93 -12.75 3.51
C THR A 159 -8.74 -14.15 4.10
N ALA A 160 -7.50 -14.66 4.10
CA ALA A 160 -7.22 -16.02 4.59
C ALA A 160 -7.23 -16.12 6.11
N PHE A 161 -6.68 -15.14 6.82
CA PHE A 161 -6.44 -15.23 8.27
C PHE A 161 -7.35 -14.35 9.12
N GLY A 162 -7.92 -13.30 8.59
CA GLY A 162 -8.86 -12.41 9.27
C GLY A 162 -8.28 -11.58 10.43
N SER A 163 -7.03 -11.78 10.85
CA SER A 163 -6.42 -10.97 11.91
C SER A 163 -4.89 -10.93 11.82
N VAL A 164 -4.30 -9.84 12.34
CA VAL A 164 -2.83 -9.72 12.49
C VAL A 164 -2.27 -10.82 13.37
N GLU A 165 -2.97 -11.17 14.46
CA GLU A 165 -2.54 -12.22 15.39
C GLU A 165 -2.48 -13.61 14.72
N ALA A 166 -3.49 -13.96 13.92
CA ALA A 166 -3.51 -15.22 13.18
C ALA A 166 -2.37 -15.29 12.17
N ILE A 167 -2.08 -14.20 11.46
CA ILE A 167 -0.96 -14.12 10.52
C ILE A 167 0.39 -14.24 11.26
N ALA A 168 0.55 -13.53 12.38
CA ALA A 168 1.78 -13.55 13.17
C ALA A 168 2.08 -14.92 13.76
N SER A 169 1.05 -15.70 14.08
CA SER A 169 1.15 -17.02 14.70
C SER A 169 1.24 -18.16 13.68
N ALA A 170 1.02 -17.90 12.40
CA ALA A 170 0.97 -18.92 11.36
C ALA A 170 2.37 -19.44 11.00
N PRO A 171 2.59 -20.76 10.90
CA PRO A 171 3.83 -21.31 10.40
C PRO A 171 4.00 -21.05 8.90
N ALA A 172 5.25 -21.10 8.42
CA ALA A 172 5.59 -20.80 7.03
C ALA A 172 4.76 -21.59 6.02
N GLU A 173 4.58 -22.89 6.29
CA GLU A 173 3.83 -23.81 5.42
C GLU A 173 2.37 -23.36 5.28
N THR A 174 1.76 -22.85 6.35
CA THR A 174 0.37 -22.35 6.31
C THR A 174 0.27 -21.01 5.60
N LEU A 175 1.24 -20.10 5.79
CA LEU A 175 1.30 -18.84 5.06
C LEU A 175 1.44 -19.07 3.55
N MET A 176 2.25 -20.06 3.14
CA MET A 176 2.46 -20.41 1.73
C MET A 176 1.25 -21.09 1.05
N LEU A 177 0.21 -21.47 1.79
CA LEU A 177 -1.05 -21.95 1.20
C LEU A 177 -1.91 -20.81 0.64
N VAL A 178 -1.59 -19.57 1.01
CA VAL A 178 -2.29 -18.38 0.52
C VAL A 178 -1.78 -18.01 -0.86
N ASP A 179 -2.67 -17.78 -1.80
CA ASP A 179 -2.32 -17.29 -3.12
C ASP A 179 -1.46 -16.01 -3.02
N GLU A 180 -0.49 -15.84 -3.93
CA GLU A 180 0.46 -14.72 -3.95
C GLU A 180 1.48 -14.71 -2.78
N VAL A 181 1.44 -15.69 -1.85
CA VAL A 181 2.39 -15.80 -0.73
C VAL A 181 3.36 -16.94 -0.97
N GLY A 182 4.54 -16.60 -1.51
CA GLY A 182 5.64 -17.55 -1.69
C GLY A 182 6.57 -17.61 -0.47
N PRO A 183 7.63 -18.47 -0.54
CA PRO A 183 8.59 -18.63 0.56
C PRO A 183 9.24 -17.32 1.03
N THR A 184 9.52 -16.42 0.10
CA THR A 184 10.12 -15.11 0.40
C THR A 184 9.19 -14.24 1.26
N ILE A 185 7.90 -14.19 0.90
CA ILE A 185 6.90 -13.40 1.65
C ILE A 185 6.66 -14.04 3.02
N ALA A 186 6.47 -15.35 3.08
CA ALA A 186 6.27 -16.08 4.34
C ALA A 186 7.47 -15.89 5.29
N GLY A 187 8.70 -16.00 4.78
CA GLY A 187 9.91 -15.72 5.55
C GLY A 187 9.94 -14.29 6.09
N SER A 188 9.64 -13.29 5.23
CA SER A 188 9.62 -11.88 5.65
C SER A 188 8.58 -11.59 6.74
N ILE A 189 7.41 -12.24 6.70
CA ILE A 189 6.38 -12.12 7.73
C ILE A 189 6.90 -12.66 9.07
N ILE A 190 7.44 -13.88 9.08
CA ILE A 190 7.96 -14.53 10.29
C ILE A 190 9.11 -13.72 10.88
N GLU A 191 10.07 -13.29 10.07
CA GLU A 191 11.20 -12.47 10.51
C GLU A 191 10.72 -11.13 11.09
N TRP A 192 9.72 -10.50 10.49
CA TRP A 192 9.19 -9.24 10.96
C TRP A 192 8.54 -9.38 12.34
N PHE A 193 7.70 -10.40 12.53
CA PHE A 193 7.04 -10.64 13.82
C PHE A 193 7.96 -11.24 14.88
N ALA A 194 9.15 -11.72 14.53
CA ALA A 194 10.17 -12.15 15.50
C ALA A 194 10.88 -10.98 16.20
N VAL A 195 10.68 -9.74 15.73
CA VAL A 195 11.34 -8.55 16.28
C VAL A 195 10.49 -7.89 17.35
N ASP A 196 10.98 -7.80 18.58
CA ASP A 196 10.25 -7.31 19.76
C ASP A 196 9.63 -5.91 19.55
N TRP A 197 10.37 -4.97 18.98
CA TRP A 197 9.85 -3.63 18.80
C TRP A 197 8.78 -3.53 17.70
N HIS A 198 8.75 -4.44 16.73
CA HIS A 198 7.64 -4.55 15.78
C HIS A 198 6.35 -5.02 16.48
N GLN A 199 6.48 -6.02 17.35
CA GLN A 199 5.35 -6.50 18.17
C GLN A 199 4.83 -5.38 19.08
N ALA A 200 5.73 -4.57 19.64
CA ALA A 200 5.36 -3.42 20.46
C ALA A 200 4.57 -2.36 19.68
N ILE A 201 4.87 -2.11 18.39
CA ILE A 201 4.08 -1.23 17.53
C ILE A 201 2.65 -1.77 17.37
N VAL A 202 2.51 -3.06 17.06
CA VAL A 202 1.20 -3.70 16.92
C VAL A 202 0.40 -3.63 18.23
N ALA A 203 1.06 -3.87 19.37
CA ALA A 203 0.43 -3.75 20.68
C ALA A 203 -0.07 -2.32 20.96
N LYS A 204 0.74 -1.29 20.67
CA LYS A 204 0.33 0.12 20.80
C LYS A 204 -0.86 0.45 19.90
N TRP A 205 -0.88 -0.04 18.67
CA TRP A 205 -2.03 0.16 17.77
C TRP A 205 -3.29 -0.50 18.32
N HIS A 206 -3.18 -1.72 18.85
CA HIS A 206 -4.29 -2.41 19.51
C HIS A 206 -4.83 -1.62 20.70
N GLU A 207 -3.95 -1.17 21.59
CA GLU A 207 -4.31 -0.35 22.76
C GLU A 207 -4.96 0.98 22.36
N ALA A 208 -4.52 1.56 21.24
CA ALA A 208 -5.11 2.78 20.68
C ALA A 208 -6.41 2.55 19.90
N GLY A 209 -6.90 1.31 19.80
CA GLY A 209 -8.17 0.97 19.18
C GLY A 209 -8.11 0.81 17.66
N VAL A 210 -6.93 0.55 17.08
CA VAL A 210 -6.82 0.18 15.65
C VAL A 210 -7.41 -1.21 15.45
N GLN A 211 -8.23 -1.35 14.42
CA GLN A 211 -8.87 -2.62 14.06
C GLN A 211 -7.85 -3.60 13.46
N LEU A 212 -7.35 -4.52 14.27
CA LEU A 212 -6.35 -5.53 13.88
C LEU A 212 -6.97 -6.87 13.45
N ALA A 213 -8.29 -6.95 13.41
CA ALA A 213 -9.03 -8.11 12.96
C ALA A 213 -10.23 -7.68 12.12
N ASP A 214 -10.60 -8.50 11.15
CA ASP A 214 -11.81 -8.31 10.37
C ASP A 214 -13.01 -8.83 11.19
N PRO A 215 -13.98 -7.98 11.57
CA PRO A 215 -15.12 -8.40 12.39
C PRO A 215 -16.04 -9.39 11.65
N ASP A 216 -16.03 -9.39 10.32
CA ASP A 216 -16.88 -10.23 9.48
C ASP A 216 -16.17 -11.52 9.03
N PHE A 217 -14.98 -11.81 9.58
CA PHE A 217 -14.19 -12.98 9.18
C PHE A 217 -14.87 -14.29 9.56
N ALA A 218 -15.27 -15.05 8.56
CA ALA A 218 -15.99 -16.32 8.72
C ALA A 218 -15.12 -17.55 9.06
N GLY A 219 -13.79 -17.34 9.19
CA GLY A 219 -12.82 -18.40 9.49
C GLY A 219 -11.95 -18.78 8.29
N PHE A 220 -10.77 -19.37 8.59
CA PHE A 220 -9.82 -19.82 7.58
C PHE A 220 -10.32 -21.12 6.94
N THR A 221 -10.64 -21.09 5.66
CA THR A 221 -10.97 -22.28 4.86
C THR A 221 -9.74 -22.73 4.07
N LEU A 222 -9.00 -23.70 4.63
CA LEU A 222 -7.93 -24.40 3.91
C LEU A 222 -8.52 -25.15 2.70
N GLY A 223 -8.13 -24.74 1.50
CA GLY A 223 -8.36 -25.53 0.29
C GLY A 223 -9.49 -25.07 -0.64
N GLU A 224 -10.22 -24.02 -0.30
CA GLU A 224 -11.06 -23.34 -1.27
C GLU A 224 -10.40 -22.01 -1.70
N GLY A 225 -9.28 -22.11 -2.35
CA GLY A 225 -8.60 -21.03 -3.06
C GLY A 225 -9.35 -20.66 -4.35
N LYS A 226 -10.62 -20.38 -4.22
CA LYS A 226 -11.44 -19.67 -5.18
C LYS A 226 -12.35 -18.79 -4.37
N GLY A 227 -12.07 -17.49 -4.36
CA GLY A 227 -13.00 -16.51 -3.86
C GLY A 227 -14.41 -16.89 -4.31
N GLY A 228 -15.21 -17.41 -3.37
CA GLY A 228 -16.61 -17.79 -3.63
C GLY A 228 -17.47 -16.55 -3.68
N GLY A 229 -17.23 -15.67 -4.61
CA GLY A 229 -18.07 -14.53 -4.92
C GLY A 229 -18.63 -14.62 -6.34
N PRO A 230 -19.59 -13.77 -6.69
CA PRO A 230 -20.20 -13.71 -8.03
C PRO A 230 -19.15 -13.53 -9.14
N LEU A 231 -17.97 -12.99 -8.85
CA LEU A 231 -16.88 -12.76 -9.80
C LEU A 231 -15.74 -13.78 -9.69
N ALA A 232 -15.95 -14.93 -9.03
CA ALA A 232 -14.94 -15.99 -8.94
C ALA A 232 -14.47 -16.44 -10.33
N GLY A 233 -13.16 -16.40 -10.57
CA GLY A 233 -12.54 -16.74 -11.86
C GLY A 233 -12.60 -15.63 -12.92
N VAL A 234 -13.19 -14.47 -12.63
CA VAL A 234 -13.25 -13.30 -13.52
C VAL A 234 -11.98 -12.48 -13.32
N THR A 235 -11.27 -12.19 -14.42
CA THR A 235 -10.10 -11.27 -14.41
C THR A 235 -10.47 -9.97 -15.11
N VAL A 236 -10.33 -8.85 -14.42
CA VAL A 236 -10.65 -7.51 -14.91
C VAL A 236 -9.40 -6.65 -15.04
N VAL A 237 -9.31 -5.84 -16.07
CA VAL A 237 -8.30 -4.81 -16.23
C VAL A 237 -8.96 -3.45 -16.19
N LEU A 238 -8.47 -2.55 -15.33
CA LEU A 238 -8.95 -1.18 -15.22
C LEU A 238 -8.05 -0.23 -16.02
N THR A 239 -8.65 0.66 -16.81
CA THR A 239 -7.92 1.66 -17.60
C THR A 239 -8.73 2.95 -17.74
N GLY A 240 -8.04 4.09 -17.85
CA GLY A 240 -8.69 5.41 -17.85
C GLY A 240 -9.12 5.87 -16.46
N THR A 241 -9.87 6.97 -16.42
CA THR A 241 -10.41 7.59 -15.20
C THR A 241 -11.90 7.27 -15.10
N LEU A 242 -12.33 6.71 -13.98
CA LEU A 242 -13.73 6.47 -13.65
C LEU A 242 -14.28 7.67 -12.86
N GLY A 243 -15.52 8.03 -13.08
CA GLY A 243 -16.17 9.20 -12.47
C GLY A 243 -16.60 8.96 -11.02
N GLY A 244 -17.13 7.78 -10.72
CA GLY A 244 -17.67 7.39 -9.42
C GLY A 244 -16.75 6.48 -8.59
N TYR A 245 -15.61 6.05 -9.14
CA TYR A 245 -14.64 5.21 -8.45
C TYR A 245 -13.22 5.71 -8.68
N THR A 246 -12.41 5.74 -7.65
CA THR A 246 -10.96 5.71 -7.85
C THR A 246 -10.56 4.33 -8.39
N ARG A 247 -9.37 4.22 -8.98
CA ARG A 247 -8.87 2.94 -9.48
C ARG A 247 -8.75 1.88 -8.39
N ASP A 248 -8.39 2.31 -7.18
CA ASP A 248 -8.23 1.43 -6.03
C ASP A 248 -9.59 0.98 -5.49
N GLU A 249 -10.58 1.86 -5.39
CA GLU A 249 -11.95 1.51 -4.99
C GLU A 249 -12.60 0.53 -5.97
N ALA A 250 -12.44 0.75 -7.28
CA ALA A 250 -12.94 -0.19 -8.29
C ALA A 250 -12.25 -1.56 -8.17
N ALA A 251 -10.93 -1.57 -7.92
CA ALA A 251 -10.19 -2.81 -7.71
C ALA A 251 -10.66 -3.54 -6.43
N GLU A 252 -10.88 -2.80 -5.34
CA GLU A 252 -11.41 -3.34 -4.09
C GLU A 252 -12.80 -3.96 -4.27
N ALA A 253 -13.70 -3.27 -4.96
CA ALA A 253 -15.07 -3.77 -5.21
C ALA A 253 -15.06 -5.08 -6.00
N ILE A 254 -14.20 -5.18 -7.04
CA ILE A 254 -14.05 -6.41 -7.83
C ILE A 254 -13.49 -7.55 -6.99
N GLN A 255 -12.45 -7.27 -6.19
CA GLN A 255 -11.80 -8.27 -5.36
C GLN A 255 -12.68 -8.75 -4.20
N ALA A 256 -13.45 -7.85 -3.59
CA ALA A 256 -14.43 -8.20 -2.56
C ALA A 256 -15.48 -9.24 -3.03
N GLN A 257 -15.72 -9.30 -4.34
CA GLN A 257 -16.61 -10.28 -4.95
C GLN A 257 -15.89 -11.49 -5.56
N GLY A 258 -14.61 -11.69 -5.22
CA GLY A 258 -13.81 -12.84 -5.68
C GLY A 258 -13.22 -12.68 -7.08
N GLY A 259 -13.32 -11.51 -7.70
CA GLY A 259 -12.71 -11.20 -8.98
C GLY A 259 -11.21 -10.87 -8.84
N LYS A 260 -10.45 -11.05 -9.93
CA LYS A 260 -9.03 -10.68 -10.00
C LYS A 260 -8.83 -9.41 -10.84
N VAL A 261 -8.05 -8.45 -10.32
CA VAL A 261 -7.66 -7.26 -11.09
C VAL A 261 -6.23 -7.41 -11.59
N SER A 262 -6.03 -7.20 -12.91
CA SER A 262 -4.72 -7.32 -13.57
C SER A 262 -4.24 -5.97 -14.12
N GLY A 263 -2.93 -5.75 -14.07
CA GLY A 263 -2.31 -4.55 -14.63
C GLY A 263 -2.19 -4.54 -16.14
N SER A 264 -2.33 -5.70 -16.82
CA SER A 264 -2.14 -5.84 -18.27
C SER A 264 -3.22 -6.70 -18.92
N VAL A 265 -3.60 -6.35 -20.15
CA VAL A 265 -4.58 -7.11 -20.95
C VAL A 265 -3.93 -8.33 -21.59
N SER A 266 -4.55 -9.48 -21.46
CA SER A 266 -4.12 -10.76 -22.06
C SER A 266 -5.33 -11.59 -22.48
N LYS A 267 -5.11 -12.74 -23.14
CA LYS A 267 -6.19 -13.68 -23.49
C LYS A 267 -6.91 -14.29 -22.29
N LYS A 268 -6.35 -14.12 -21.08
CA LYS A 268 -6.98 -14.56 -19.82
C LYS A 268 -7.82 -13.47 -19.16
N THR A 269 -7.84 -12.25 -19.72
CA THR A 269 -8.65 -11.14 -19.23
C THR A 269 -10.11 -11.38 -19.63
N SER A 270 -11.00 -11.33 -18.64
CA SER A 270 -12.44 -11.52 -18.86
C SER A 270 -13.12 -10.22 -19.32
N TYR A 271 -12.74 -9.10 -18.71
CA TYR A 271 -13.26 -7.77 -19.03
C TYR A 271 -12.18 -6.70 -18.92
N VAL A 272 -12.32 -5.66 -19.74
CA VAL A 272 -11.59 -4.40 -19.56
C VAL A 272 -12.60 -3.31 -19.21
N VAL A 273 -12.44 -2.67 -18.07
CA VAL A 273 -13.24 -1.50 -17.70
C VAL A 273 -12.48 -0.26 -18.13
N ALA A 274 -13.09 0.50 -19.05
CA ALA A 274 -12.53 1.67 -19.67
C ALA A 274 -13.30 2.93 -19.22
N GLY A 275 -12.65 3.80 -18.47
CA GLY A 275 -13.12 5.14 -18.16
C GLY A 275 -12.65 6.17 -19.20
N GLU A 276 -12.64 7.45 -18.84
CA GLU A 276 -12.14 8.52 -19.70
C GLU A 276 -10.63 8.36 -19.97
N ASN A 277 -10.21 8.61 -21.22
CA ASN A 277 -8.83 8.49 -21.68
C ASN A 277 -8.16 7.12 -21.39
N PRO A 278 -8.71 6.01 -21.88
CA PRO A 278 -8.31 4.65 -21.50
C PRO A 278 -6.92 4.20 -21.98
N GLY A 279 -6.29 4.91 -22.92
CA GLY A 279 -4.93 4.62 -23.42
C GLY A 279 -4.82 3.27 -24.14
N SER A 280 -3.58 2.79 -24.31
CA SER A 280 -3.23 1.61 -25.12
C SER A 280 -3.81 0.28 -24.64
N LYS A 281 -4.37 0.21 -23.44
CA LYS A 281 -5.01 -1.01 -22.93
C LYS A 281 -6.36 -1.27 -23.60
N LEU A 282 -7.07 -0.22 -24.01
CA LEU A 282 -8.31 -0.36 -24.78
C LEU A 282 -8.01 -0.97 -26.15
N ASP A 283 -7.06 -0.40 -26.91
CA ASP A 283 -6.65 -0.92 -28.23
C ASP A 283 -6.26 -2.40 -28.14
N LYS A 284 -5.57 -2.77 -27.04
CA LYS A 284 -5.16 -4.14 -26.81
C LYS A 284 -6.33 -5.06 -26.48
N ALA A 285 -7.35 -4.58 -25.75
CA ALA A 285 -8.58 -5.33 -25.48
C ALA A 285 -9.32 -5.64 -26.77
N GLU A 286 -9.52 -4.65 -27.63
CA GLU A 286 -10.15 -4.77 -28.92
C GLU A 286 -9.39 -5.76 -29.83
N SER A 287 -8.07 -5.64 -29.90
CA SER A 287 -7.23 -6.55 -30.70
C SER A 287 -7.27 -8.00 -30.25
N LEU A 288 -7.58 -8.27 -28.98
CA LEU A 288 -7.68 -9.60 -28.38
C LEU A 288 -9.13 -10.09 -28.29
N GLY A 289 -10.14 -9.28 -28.67
CA GLY A 289 -11.55 -9.59 -28.57
C GLY A 289 -12.03 -9.69 -27.12
N VAL A 290 -11.39 -8.96 -26.19
CA VAL A 290 -11.79 -8.93 -24.78
C VAL A 290 -12.95 -7.95 -24.62
N PRO A 291 -14.08 -8.33 -23.99
CA PRO A 291 -15.19 -7.44 -23.73
C PRO A 291 -14.78 -6.18 -22.97
N VAL A 292 -15.26 -5.02 -23.46
CA VAL A 292 -15.00 -3.73 -22.82
C VAL A 292 -16.28 -3.25 -22.15
N LEU A 293 -16.14 -2.83 -20.90
CA LEU A 293 -17.20 -2.25 -20.07
C LEU A 293 -16.85 -0.78 -19.81
N ASP A 294 -17.85 0.06 -19.75
CA ASP A 294 -17.79 1.39 -19.16
C ASP A 294 -18.01 1.33 -17.64
N GLU A 295 -18.13 2.45 -16.98
CA GLU A 295 -18.39 2.52 -15.53
C GLU A 295 -19.76 1.94 -15.14
N HIS A 296 -20.76 2.09 -16.01
CA HIS A 296 -22.07 1.48 -15.81
C HIS A 296 -21.98 -0.05 -15.94
N GLY A 297 -21.24 -0.55 -16.92
CA GLY A 297 -20.95 -1.97 -17.07
C GLY A 297 -20.17 -2.55 -15.88
N LEU A 298 -19.26 -1.77 -15.25
CA LEU A 298 -18.64 -2.17 -14.00
C LEU A 298 -19.66 -2.30 -12.87
N THR A 299 -20.57 -1.35 -12.74
CA THR A 299 -21.64 -1.41 -11.73
C THR A 299 -22.51 -2.64 -11.95
N THR A 300 -22.92 -2.93 -13.18
CA THR A 300 -23.67 -4.13 -13.55
C THR A 300 -22.89 -5.42 -13.22
N LEU A 301 -21.57 -5.43 -13.50
CA LEU A 301 -20.72 -6.56 -13.16
C LEU A 301 -20.69 -6.82 -11.65
N LEU A 302 -20.64 -5.76 -10.84
CA LEU A 302 -20.62 -5.84 -9.39
C LEU A 302 -21.97 -6.21 -8.77
N THR A 303 -23.10 -5.80 -9.36
CA THR A 303 -24.44 -6.04 -8.80
C THR A 303 -25.09 -7.31 -9.34
N ASP A 304 -25.02 -7.52 -10.65
CA ASP A 304 -25.79 -8.52 -11.36
C ASP A 304 -24.91 -9.69 -11.89
N GLY A 305 -23.59 -9.52 -11.78
CA GLY A 305 -22.62 -10.55 -12.11
C GLY A 305 -22.18 -10.60 -13.59
N PRO A 306 -21.30 -11.59 -13.95
CA PRO A 306 -20.64 -11.64 -15.26
C PRO A 306 -21.58 -11.82 -16.45
N ALA A 307 -22.69 -12.54 -16.26
CA ALA A 307 -23.65 -12.79 -17.36
C ALA A 307 -24.30 -11.48 -17.82
N ALA A 308 -24.82 -10.69 -16.89
CA ALA A 308 -25.45 -9.40 -17.18
C ALA A 308 -24.44 -8.38 -17.76
N ALA A 309 -23.21 -8.36 -17.22
CA ALA A 309 -22.14 -7.50 -17.74
C ALA A 309 -21.75 -7.86 -19.17
N SER A 310 -21.79 -9.14 -19.56
CA SER A 310 -21.50 -9.56 -20.94
C SER A 310 -22.54 -9.07 -21.91
N GLU A 311 -23.84 -9.05 -21.54
CA GLU A 311 -24.90 -8.48 -22.34
C GLU A 311 -24.77 -6.97 -22.52
N ALA A 312 -24.39 -6.28 -21.46
CA ALA A 312 -24.11 -4.83 -21.49
C ALA A 312 -22.92 -4.47 -22.40
N ALA A 313 -21.86 -5.30 -22.41
CA ALA A 313 -20.69 -5.11 -23.27
C ALA A 313 -21.00 -5.20 -24.77
N VAL A 314 -21.95 -6.07 -25.17
CA VAL A 314 -22.37 -6.26 -26.55
C VAL A 314 -23.28 -5.12 -27.04
N ALA A 315 -24.04 -4.50 -26.15
CA ALA A 315 -24.99 -3.42 -26.48
C ALA A 315 -24.29 -2.06 -26.72
N GLY A 316 -23.02 -1.92 -26.32
CA GLY A 316 -22.21 -0.69 -26.46
C GLY A 316 -21.23 -0.66 -27.64
N SER A 317 -21.30 -1.66 -28.55
CA SER A 317 -20.41 -1.79 -29.73
C SER A 317 -21.04 -1.23 -30.99
#